data_9b747f394bafb09bd5031d6f860d4db3
#
_entry.id   9b747f394bafb09bd5031d6f860d4db3
#
_cell.length_a   1.000
_cell.length_b   1.000
_cell.length_c   1.000
_cell.angle_alpha   90.00
_cell.angle_beta   90.00
_cell.angle_gamma   90.00
#
_symmetry.space_group_name_H-M   'P 1'
#
loop_
_entity.id
_entity.type
_entity.pdbx_description
1 polymer ?
#
loop_
_entity_poly.entity_id
_entity_poly.type
_entity_poly.pdbx_seq_one_letter_code
_entity_poly.pdbx_strand_id
1 'polypeptide(L)'
;MSRASLLHAVPALVLAAPVLAQNRPNLTGMYSDPQGLEDFFCSFWCSDAGLARLNALLDDPANDERPIMDLYTEAAMHQRDDYLRPRLTPDARATLGIDPADDPGFLRCEPWGFAREIFAPHQISFVQHDDRVEMLYGEWTIRRTIWLDGRKPPAELAPSPMGYSTGRYDNGALVIETTGIDANLAPWGGGFFTLEVYDGRHSDQLRAVERYARSADGQRLILDVTLDDPWALEQPVTLKKVWHWAPDQEIAAYDNCEPPTEFSRGVSQP
;
A
#
# COMPACT_ATOMS: atom_id res chain seq x y z
N MET A 1 -35.27 -4.15 -72.06
CA MET A 1 -34.53 -2.96 -71.60
C MET A 1 -34.55 -2.97 -70.07
N SER A 2 -33.50 -3.55 -69.42
CA SER A 2 -33.41 -3.72 -67.97
C SER A 2 -32.51 -2.59 -67.43
N ARG A 3 -33.05 -1.81 -66.49
CA ARG A 3 -32.30 -0.76 -65.80
C ARG A 3 -31.63 -1.35 -64.57
N ALA A 4 -30.29 -1.39 -64.58
CA ALA A 4 -29.50 -1.73 -63.42
C ALA A 4 -29.41 -0.50 -62.50
N SER A 5 -29.90 -0.62 -61.24
CA SER A 5 -29.70 0.39 -60.19
C SER A 5 -28.37 0.16 -59.47
N LEU A 6 -27.45 1.10 -59.60
CA LEU A 6 -26.21 1.15 -58.84
C LEU A 6 -26.51 1.66 -57.44
N LEU A 7 -26.41 0.79 -56.45
CA LEU A 7 -26.39 1.15 -55.04
C LEU A 7 -24.98 1.66 -54.66
N HIS A 8 -24.90 2.94 -54.34
CA HIS A 8 -23.67 3.54 -53.79
C HIS A 8 -23.63 3.23 -52.28
N ALA A 9 -22.66 2.44 -51.88
CA ALA A 9 -22.33 2.24 -50.44
C ALA A 9 -21.58 3.46 -49.92
N VAL A 10 -22.17 4.18 -49.01
CA VAL A 10 -21.50 5.29 -48.27
C VAL A 10 -20.67 4.65 -47.15
N PRO A 11 -19.36 4.88 -47.06
CA PRO A 11 -18.57 4.38 -45.96
C PRO A 11 -18.98 5.11 -44.67
N ALA A 12 -19.38 4.36 -43.63
CA ALA A 12 -19.62 4.88 -42.32
C ALA A 12 -18.26 5.31 -41.70
N LEU A 13 -18.10 6.61 -41.55
CA LEU A 13 -16.97 7.18 -40.81
C LEU A 13 -17.19 6.87 -39.33
N VAL A 14 -16.50 5.88 -38.79
CA VAL A 14 -16.45 5.62 -37.33
C VAL A 14 -15.60 6.75 -36.72
N LEU A 15 -16.26 7.79 -36.25
CA LEU A 15 -15.63 8.80 -35.39
C LEU A 15 -15.28 8.11 -34.07
N ALA A 16 -14.00 7.79 -33.88
CA ALA A 16 -13.48 7.44 -32.59
C ALA A 16 -13.78 8.62 -31.64
N ALA A 17 -14.65 8.39 -30.65
CA ALA A 17 -14.87 9.38 -29.61
C ALA A 17 -13.52 9.70 -28.96
N PRO A 18 -13.20 10.99 -28.70
CA PRO A 18 -12.01 11.32 -27.94
C PRO A 18 -12.10 10.60 -26.60
N VAL A 19 -11.13 9.75 -26.30
CA VAL A 19 -10.91 9.27 -24.94
C VAL A 19 -10.78 10.54 -24.12
N LEU A 20 -11.78 10.82 -23.27
CA LEU A 20 -11.76 11.94 -22.35
C LEU A 20 -10.41 11.86 -21.64
N ALA A 21 -9.59 12.90 -21.77
CA ALA A 21 -8.31 12.99 -21.10
C ALA A 21 -8.58 12.71 -19.62
N GLN A 22 -8.22 11.52 -19.18
CA GLN A 22 -8.39 11.11 -17.78
C GLN A 22 -7.66 12.18 -16.99
N ASN A 23 -8.33 12.76 -16.01
CA ASN A 23 -7.79 13.86 -15.22
C ASN A 23 -6.56 13.34 -14.44
N ARG A 24 -5.38 13.41 -15.09
CA ARG A 24 -4.09 12.94 -14.56
C ARG A 24 -3.70 13.83 -13.38
N PRO A 25 -3.69 13.31 -12.15
CA PRO A 25 -3.24 14.09 -11.00
C PRO A 25 -1.72 14.30 -11.11
N ASN A 26 -1.24 15.44 -10.64
CA ASN A 26 0.20 15.63 -10.45
C ASN A 26 0.60 15.01 -9.09
N LEU A 27 1.19 13.82 -9.14
CA LEU A 27 1.74 13.14 -7.98
C LEU A 27 3.26 13.27 -7.88
N THR A 28 3.93 13.82 -8.90
CA THR A 28 5.38 13.94 -8.91
C THR A 28 5.88 14.77 -7.74
N GLY A 29 6.80 14.21 -6.98
CA GLY A 29 7.45 14.84 -5.83
C GLY A 29 7.59 13.90 -4.65
N MET A 30 7.96 14.50 -3.54
CA MET A 30 8.27 13.83 -2.27
C MET A 30 7.12 13.96 -1.28
N TYR A 31 6.87 12.89 -0.56
CA TYR A 31 5.92 12.82 0.53
C TYR A 31 6.58 12.14 1.74
N SER A 32 6.31 12.64 2.92
CA SER A 32 6.87 12.17 4.18
C SER A 32 5.78 11.87 5.18
N ASP A 33 6.20 11.49 6.39
CA ASP A 33 5.28 11.17 7.47
C ASP A 33 4.26 12.28 7.72
N PRO A 34 3.03 11.91 8.08
CA PRO A 34 1.99 12.86 8.39
C PRO A 34 2.40 13.78 9.54
N GLN A 35 1.96 15.04 9.41
CA GLN A 35 2.08 16.04 10.46
C GLN A 35 0.69 16.30 11.04
N GLY A 36 0.56 16.20 12.35
CA GLY A 36 -0.70 16.41 13.03
C GLY A 36 -1.40 15.12 13.43
N LEU A 37 -2.26 15.26 14.41
CA LEU A 37 -2.84 14.13 15.14
C LEU A 37 -3.80 13.29 14.29
N GLU A 38 -4.61 13.92 13.43
CA GLU A 38 -5.62 13.20 12.64
C GLU A 38 -4.98 12.27 11.61
N ASP A 39 -3.92 12.72 10.93
CA ASP A 39 -3.28 11.93 9.89
C ASP A 39 -2.26 10.94 10.47
N PHE A 40 -1.76 11.18 11.69
CA PHE A 40 -0.79 10.29 12.36
C PHE A 40 -1.35 8.88 12.57
N PHE A 41 -2.64 8.75 12.87
CA PHE A 41 -3.28 7.44 13.02
C PHE A 41 -3.22 6.59 11.74
N CYS A 42 -3.19 7.24 10.56
CA CYS A 42 -3.06 6.59 9.26
C CYS A 42 -1.61 6.62 8.69
N SER A 43 -0.59 6.95 9.51
CA SER A 43 0.80 7.01 9.04
C SER A 43 1.35 5.62 8.67
N PHE A 44 0.91 4.59 9.35
CA PHE A 44 1.18 3.21 8.98
C PHE A 44 0.03 2.67 8.12
N TRP A 45 -1.13 2.53 8.72
CA TRP A 45 -2.37 2.17 8.07
C TRP A 45 -3.56 2.48 8.97
N CYS A 46 -4.71 2.67 8.39
CA CYS A 46 -5.97 2.73 9.10
C CYS A 46 -7.09 2.09 8.28
N SER A 47 -8.20 1.81 8.95
CA SER A 47 -9.45 1.40 8.34
C SER A 47 -10.53 2.43 8.68
N ASP A 48 -11.63 2.45 7.93
CA ASP A 48 -12.78 3.30 8.27
C ASP A 48 -13.33 2.97 9.67
N ALA A 49 -13.30 1.70 10.05
CA ALA A 49 -13.71 1.27 11.40
C ALA A 49 -12.77 1.81 12.49
N GLY A 50 -11.44 1.78 12.24
CA GLY A 50 -10.45 2.33 13.16
C GLY A 50 -10.58 3.84 13.32
N LEU A 51 -10.76 4.56 12.22
CA LEU A 51 -10.99 6.02 12.24
C LEU A 51 -12.28 6.39 12.99
N ALA A 52 -13.37 5.65 12.73
CA ALA A 52 -14.62 5.87 13.44
C ALA A 52 -14.47 5.62 14.95
N ARG A 53 -13.70 4.60 15.35
CA ARG A 53 -13.40 4.35 16.77
C ARG A 53 -12.56 5.45 17.38
N LEU A 54 -11.51 5.90 16.70
CA LEU A 54 -10.69 7.01 17.18
C LEU A 54 -11.53 8.28 17.40
N ASN A 55 -12.34 8.65 16.41
CA ASN A 55 -13.20 9.82 16.52
C ASN A 55 -14.18 9.70 17.71
N ALA A 56 -14.79 8.53 17.88
CA ALA A 56 -15.68 8.29 19.02
C ALA A 56 -14.96 8.41 20.37
N LEU A 57 -13.68 8.02 20.44
CA LEU A 57 -12.88 8.17 21.67
C LEU A 57 -12.50 9.63 21.92
N LEU A 58 -12.19 10.39 20.87
CA LEU A 58 -11.82 11.80 20.95
C LEU A 58 -13.03 12.69 21.28
N ASP A 59 -14.23 12.33 20.84
CA ASP A 59 -15.46 13.07 21.07
C ASP A 59 -16.10 12.80 22.44
N ASP A 60 -15.63 11.78 23.17
CA ASP A 60 -16.16 11.41 24.50
C ASP A 60 -15.48 12.23 25.60
N PRO A 61 -16.23 13.13 26.30
CA PRO A 61 -15.67 13.93 27.39
C PRO A 61 -15.06 13.11 28.54
N ALA A 62 -15.45 11.85 28.68
CA ALA A 62 -14.86 10.97 29.69
C ALA A 62 -13.36 10.65 29.40
N ASN A 63 -12.90 10.96 28.20
CA ASN A 63 -11.53 10.74 27.77
C ASN A 63 -10.65 12.01 27.79
N ASP A 64 -11.19 13.19 28.15
CA ASP A 64 -10.48 14.48 28.08
C ASP A 64 -9.14 14.49 28.83
N GLU A 65 -9.03 13.73 29.93
CA GLU A 65 -7.81 13.61 30.73
C GLU A 65 -6.89 12.45 30.31
N ARG A 66 -7.28 11.66 29.31
CA ARG A 66 -6.48 10.52 28.86
C ARG A 66 -5.37 10.98 27.89
N PRO A 67 -4.16 10.38 28.00
CA PRO A 67 -3.14 10.62 27.01
C PRO A 67 -3.63 10.28 25.59
N ILE A 68 -3.38 11.15 24.62
CA ILE A 68 -3.83 10.96 23.23
C ILE A 68 -3.31 9.64 22.65
N MET A 69 -2.09 9.23 22.99
CA MET A 69 -1.50 7.97 22.50
C MET A 69 -2.21 6.73 23.04
N ASP A 70 -2.86 6.82 24.20
CA ASP A 70 -3.67 5.70 24.73
C ASP A 70 -4.94 5.53 23.90
N LEU A 71 -5.57 6.64 23.47
CA LEU A 71 -6.75 6.62 22.59
C LEU A 71 -6.38 6.06 21.21
N TYR A 72 -5.22 6.46 20.67
CA TYR A 72 -4.71 5.94 19.40
C TYR A 72 -4.43 4.44 19.49
N THR A 73 -3.77 4.00 20.55
CA THR A 73 -3.48 2.58 20.77
C THR A 73 -4.78 1.78 20.87
N GLU A 74 -5.76 2.29 21.63
CA GLU A 74 -7.06 1.63 21.76
C GLU A 74 -7.77 1.51 20.41
N ALA A 75 -7.79 2.58 19.61
CA ALA A 75 -8.39 2.56 18.27
C ALA A 75 -7.63 1.63 17.31
N ALA A 76 -6.30 1.61 17.37
CA ALA A 76 -5.46 0.72 16.56
C ALA A 76 -5.68 -0.76 16.92
N MET A 77 -5.77 -1.08 18.20
CA MET A 77 -6.09 -2.43 18.64
C MET A 77 -7.50 -2.85 18.22
N HIS A 78 -8.47 -1.94 18.32
CA HIS A 78 -9.83 -2.19 17.84
C HIS A 78 -9.86 -2.53 16.34
N GLN A 79 -9.23 -1.72 15.48
CA GLN A 79 -9.20 -2.02 14.04
C GLN A 79 -8.46 -3.33 13.72
N ARG A 80 -7.39 -3.65 14.44
CA ARG A 80 -6.68 -4.92 14.29
C ARG A 80 -7.57 -6.10 14.68
N ASP A 81 -8.18 -6.04 15.84
CA ASP A 81 -8.87 -7.18 16.46
C ASP A 81 -10.31 -7.35 15.95
N ASP A 82 -11.00 -6.25 15.63
CA ASP A 82 -12.40 -6.28 15.22
C ASP A 82 -12.60 -6.12 13.68
N TYR A 83 -11.60 -5.56 12.97
CA TYR A 83 -11.68 -5.43 11.53
C TYR A 83 -10.80 -6.44 10.79
N LEU A 84 -9.49 -6.51 11.09
CA LEU A 84 -8.56 -7.32 10.31
C LEU A 84 -8.56 -8.80 10.72
N ARG A 85 -8.32 -9.09 11.98
CA ARG A 85 -8.20 -10.48 12.48
C ARG A 85 -9.40 -11.38 12.19
N PRO A 86 -10.67 -10.92 12.27
CA PRO A 86 -11.82 -11.75 11.90
C PRO A 86 -11.86 -12.16 10.43
N ARG A 87 -11.14 -11.44 9.56
CA ARG A 87 -11.07 -11.70 8.12
C ARG A 87 -9.94 -12.64 7.73
N LEU A 88 -9.06 -12.99 8.67
CA LEU A 88 -8.00 -13.95 8.42
C LEU A 88 -8.55 -15.37 8.33
N THR A 89 -8.02 -16.15 7.41
CA THR A 89 -8.26 -17.59 7.35
C THR A 89 -7.66 -18.29 8.59
N PRO A 90 -8.08 -19.52 8.90
CA PRO A 90 -7.44 -20.30 9.96
C PRO A 90 -5.92 -20.50 9.75
N ASP A 91 -5.50 -20.71 8.50
CA ASP A 91 -4.08 -20.91 8.16
C ASP A 91 -3.27 -19.64 8.43
N ALA A 92 -3.76 -18.48 8.01
CA ALA A 92 -3.11 -17.21 8.28
C ALA A 92 -3.05 -16.90 9.78
N ARG A 93 -4.14 -17.19 10.53
CA ARG A 93 -4.14 -17.03 11.99
C ARG A 93 -3.11 -17.89 12.69
N ALA A 94 -2.82 -19.08 12.17
CA ALA A 94 -1.79 -19.96 12.72
C ALA A 94 -0.37 -19.42 12.56
N THR A 95 -0.17 -18.41 11.70
CA THR A 95 1.12 -17.75 11.46
C THR A 95 1.31 -16.46 12.23
N LEU A 96 0.34 -16.05 13.04
CA LEU A 96 0.46 -14.85 13.88
C LEU A 96 1.57 -15.02 14.93
N GLY A 97 2.21 -13.91 15.30
CA GLY A 97 3.22 -13.89 16.34
C GLY A 97 4.60 -14.34 15.86
N ILE A 98 4.99 -13.94 14.65
CA ILE A 98 6.37 -14.16 14.17
C ILE A 98 7.34 -13.45 15.10
N ASP A 99 8.35 -14.18 15.56
CA ASP A 99 9.43 -13.62 16.35
C ASP A 99 10.18 -12.57 15.50
N PRO A 100 10.26 -11.31 15.94
CA PRO A 100 11.07 -10.30 15.24
C PRO A 100 12.51 -10.74 15.01
N ALA A 101 13.03 -11.64 15.85
CA ALA A 101 14.34 -12.24 15.66
C ALA A 101 14.43 -13.16 14.43
N ASP A 102 13.31 -13.59 13.88
CA ASP A 102 13.26 -14.38 12.63
C ASP A 102 12.98 -13.51 11.38
N ASP A 103 12.89 -12.18 11.54
CA ASP A 103 12.65 -11.24 10.44
C ASP A 103 13.87 -11.17 9.50
N PRO A 104 13.73 -11.59 8.22
CA PRO A 104 14.83 -11.55 7.26
C PRO A 104 15.39 -10.15 7.02
N GLY A 105 14.52 -9.13 7.02
CA GLY A 105 14.94 -7.74 6.86
C GLY A 105 15.89 -7.32 7.97
N PHE A 106 15.58 -7.70 9.20
CA PHE A 106 16.40 -7.37 10.34
C PHE A 106 17.68 -8.22 10.43
N LEU A 107 17.57 -9.52 10.17
CA LEU A 107 18.68 -10.46 10.33
C LEU A 107 19.70 -10.44 9.19
N ARG A 108 19.24 -10.15 7.97
CA ARG A 108 20.05 -10.30 6.76
C ARG A 108 20.11 -9.07 5.87
N CYS A 109 19.53 -7.96 6.33
CA CYS A 109 19.40 -6.76 5.51
C CYS A 109 18.67 -7.00 4.17
N GLU A 110 17.69 -7.88 4.16
CA GLU A 110 16.87 -8.14 2.99
C GLU A 110 15.69 -7.17 2.92
N PRO A 111 15.39 -6.60 1.75
CA PRO A 111 14.22 -5.74 1.58
C PRO A 111 12.93 -6.46 1.98
N TRP A 112 12.00 -5.71 2.55
CA TRP A 112 10.82 -6.30 3.16
C TRP A 112 9.79 -6.88 2.19
N GLY A 113 9.73 -6.43 1.00
CA GLY A 113 8.67 -6.81 0.07
C GLY A 113 7.40 -5.97 0.21
N PHE A 114 6.48 -6.17 -0.75
CA PHE A 114 5.35 -5.29 -1.05
C PHE A 114 4.48 -4.97 0.17
N ALA A 115 3.97 -6.01 0.82
CA ALA A 115 2.94 -5.83 1.84
C ALA A 115 3.44 -5.06 3.09
N ARG A 116 4.72 -5.18 3.40
CA ARG A 116 5.33 -4.44 4.50
C ARG A 116 5.80 -3.05 4.07
N GLU A 117 6.37 -2.95 2.86
CA GLU A 117 6.92 -1.70 2.34
C GLU A 117 5.87 -0.60 2.19
N ILE A 118 4.70 -0.93 1.65
CA ILE A 118 3.63 0.07 1.44
C ILE A 118 3.10 0.66 2.75
N PHE A 119 3.27 -0.05 3.87
CA PHE A 119 2.83 0.40 5.19
C PHE A 119 3.99 0.90 6.07
N ALA A 120 5.23 0.81 5.62
CA ALA A 120 6.37 1.33 6.35
C ALA A 120 6.25 2.86 6.56
N PRO A 121 6.57 3.39 7.76
CA PRO A 121 6.40 4.80 8.10
C PRO A 121 7.55 5.64 7.53
N HIS A 122 7.79 5.54 6.24
CA HIS A 122 8.89 6.21 5.57
C HIS A 122 8.43 7.06 4.40
N GLN A 123 9.33 7.88 3.90
CA GLN A 123 9.08 8.75 2.76
C GLN A 123 8.76 7.92 1.51
N ILE A 124 8.01 8.53 0.61
CA ILE A 124 7.74 7.99 -0.73
C ILE A 124 7.87 9.12 -1.76
N SER A 125 8.46 8.82 -2.90
CA SER A 125 8.49 9.75 -4.02
C SER A 125 7.93 9.16 -5.29
N PHE A 126 7.41 10.05 -6.14
CA PHE A 126 6.85 9.72 -7.44
C PHE A 126 7.52 10.53 -8.54
N VAL A 127 7.85 9.86 -9.64
CA VAL A 127 8.23 10.49 -10.91
C VAL A 127 7.31 9.97 -11.98
N GLN A 128 6.49 10.86 -12.56
CA GLN A 128 5.51 10.50 -13.58
C GLN A 128 6.08 10.73 -14.98
N HIS A 129 6.18 9.67 -15.77
CA HIS A 129 6.48 9.67 -17.21
C HIS A 129 5.19 9.47 -18.00
N ASP A 130 5.29 9.48 -19.35
CA ASP A 130 4.12 9.27 -20.21
C ASP A 130 3.65 7.82 -20.22
N ASP A 131 4.58 6.88 -20.11
CA ASP A 131 4.35 5.43 -20.20
C ASP A 131 4.45 4.69 -18.86
N ARG A 132 4.89 5.35 -17.80
CA ARG A 132 5.09 4.76 -16.50
C ARG A 132 5.13 5.77 -15.37
N VAL A 133 5.01 5.27 -14.15
CA VAL A 133 5.36 6.00 -12.92
C VAL A 133 6.49 5.25 -12.23
N GLU A 134 7.49 5.96 -11.78
CA GLU A 134 8.54 5.44 -10.92
C GLU A 134 8.25 5.88 -9.48
N MET A 135 8.23 4.91 -8.57
CA MET A 135 8.09 5.14 -7.13
C MET A 135 9.38 4.75 -6.44
N LEU A 136 9.80 5.56 -5.49
CA LEU A 136 10.92 5.28 -4.62
C LEU A 136 10.43 5.33 -3.17
N TYR A 137 10.63 4.25 -2.44
CA TYR A 137 10.34 4.15 -1.02
C TYR A 137 11.58 4.47 -0.20
N GLY A 138 11.39 5.12 0.94
CA GLY A 138 12.49 5.51 1.82
C GLY A 138 13.14 4.34 2.52
N GLU A 139 12.35 3.34 2.88
CA GLU A 139 12.89 2.12 3.45
C GLU A 139 13.57 1.29 2.37
N TRP A 140 14.77 0.77 2.65
CA TRP A 140 15.57 -0.04 1.72
C TRP A 140 15.85 0.61 0.36
N THR A 141 15.48 1.85 0.13
CA THR A 141 15.61 2.56 -1.16
C THR A 141 14.98 1.76 -2.31
N ILE A 142 13.83 1.13 -2.04
CA ILE A 142 13.15 0.26 -3.01
C ILE A 142 12.57 1.09 -4.15
N ARG A 143 12.88 0.67 -5.38
CA ARG A 143 12.31 1.25 -6.60
C ARG A 143 11.23 0.35 -7.16
N ARG A 144 10.12 0.97 -7.59
CA ARG A 144 8.99 0.28 -8.20
C ARG A 144 8.57 1.01 -9.46
N THR A 145 8.38 0.26 -10.55
CA THR A 145 7.87 0.80 -11.82
C THR A 145 6.44 0.36 -12.03
N ILE A 146 5.57 1.32 -12.29
CA ILE A 146 4.16 1.13 -12.62
C ILE A 146 3.96 1.44 -14.10
N TRP A 147 3.59 0.45 -14.90
CA TRP A 147 3.41 0.60 -16.32
C TRP A 147 2.02 1.16 -16.66
N LEU A 148 1.98 2.23 -17.48
CA LEU A 148 0.74 2.94 -17.84
C LEU A 148 0.32 2.70 -19.31
N ASP A 149 1.08 1.95 -20.08
CA ASP A 149 0.89 1.74 -21.51
C ASP A 149 -0.13 0.63 -21.85
N GLY A 150 -0.84 0.14 -20.85
CA GLY A 150 -1.88 -0.90 -21.02
C GLY A 150 -1.34 -2.32 -21.21
N ARG A 151 -0.02 -2.51 -21.05
CA ARG A 151 0.55 -3.87 -21.09
C ARG A 151 -0.01 -4.74 -19.99
N LYS A 152 -0.07 -6.04 -20.26
CA LYS A 152 -0.42 -7.05 -19.24
C LYS A 152 0.84 -7.60 -18.59
N PRO A 153 0.73 -8.15 -17.37
CA PRO A 153 1.80 -8.95 -16.80
C PRO A 153 2.23 -10.08 -17.77
N PRO A 154 3.52 -10.40 -17.86
CA PRO A 154 4.00 -11.53 -18.64
C PRO A 154 3.28 -12.83 -18.26
N ALA A 155 3.03 -13.72 -19.24
CA ALA A 155 2.35 -14.99 -18.98
C ALA A 155 3.13 -15.90 -18.00
N GLU A 156 4.47 -15.82 -18.06
CA GLU A 156 5.39 -16.53 -17.16
C GLU A 156 6.07 -15.50 -16.24
N LEU A 157 5.25 -14.82 -15.42
CA LEU A 157 5.75 -13.86 -14.45
C LEU A 157 6.41 -14.58 -13.29
N ALA A 158 7.73 -14.42 -13.14
CA ALA A 158 8.41 -14.85 -11.92
C ALA A 158 8.01 -13.92 -10.76
N PRO A 159 7.59 -14.47 -9.61
CA PRO A 159 7.34 -13.67 -8.43
C PRO A 159 8.55 -12.83 -8.01
N SER A 160 8.29 -11.66 -7.45
CA SER A 160 9.31 -10.77 -6.91
C SER A 160 8.83 -10.09 -5.64
N PRO A 161 9.71 -9.58 -4.77
CA PRO A 161 9.29 -8.94 -3.51
C PRO A 161 8.28 -7.81 -3.69
N MET A 162 8.37 -7.03 -4.78
CA MET A 162 7.45 -5.93 -5.07
C MET A 162 6.38 -6.25 -6.14
N GLY A 163 6.41 -7.47 -6.68
CA GLY A 163 5.49 -7.90 -7.74
C GLY A 163 5.67 -7.15 -9.05
N TYR A 164 4.67 -7.28 -9.92
CA TYR A 164 4.56 -6.59 -11.20
C TYR A 164 3.36 -5.66 -11.17
N SER A 165 3.58 -4.39 -11.48
CA SER A 165 2.58 -3.33 -11.33
C SER A 165 2.21 -2.71 -12.66
N THR A 166 0.91 -2.64 -12.93
CA THR A 166 0.32 -1.86 -14.02
C THR A 166 -0.62 -0.81 -13.43
N GLY A 167 -0.81 0.29 -14.13
CA GLY A 167 -1.63 1.36 -13.61
C GLY A 167 -2.39 2.11 -14.70
N ARG A 168 -3.31 2.93 -14.23
CA ARG A 168 -4.06 3.90 -15.03
C ARG A 168 -4.43 5.10 -14.18
N TYR A 169 -4.73 6.20 -14.82
CA TYR A 169 -5.37 7.32 -14.15
C TYR A 169 -6.88 7.17 -14.20
N ASP A 170 -7.54 7.37 -13.09
CA ASP A 170 -8.99 7.29 -12.98
C ASP A 170 -9.50 8.29 -11.95
N ASN A 171 -10.43 9.16 -12.35
CA ASN A 171 -11.08 10.15 -11.47
C ASN A 171 -10.11 10.92 -10.56
N GLY A 172 -9.03 11.44 -11.12
CA GLY A 172 -8.05 12.24 -10.37
C GLY A 172 -7.13 11.45 -9.45
N ALA A 173 -7.04 10.14 -9.65
CA ALA A 173 -6.11 9.27 -8.92
C ALA A 173 -5.27 8.41 -9.86
N LEU A 174 -4.15 7.91 -9.37
CA LEU A 174 -3.39 6.81 -9.95
C LEU A 174 -3.92 5.51 -9.33
N VAL A 175 -4.48 4.64 -10.15
CA VAL A 175 -4.92 3.30 -9.75
C VAL A 175 -3.89 2.30 -10.23
N ILE A 176 -3.37 1.48 -9.32
CA ILE A 176 -2.33 0.49 -9.59
C ILE A 176 -2.87 -0.90 -9.26
N GLU A 177 -2.62 -1.86 -10.14
CA GLU A 177 -2.89 -3.28 -9.92
C GLU A 177 -1.56 -4.02 -9.85
N THR A 178 -1.32 -4.77 -8.77
CA THR A 178 -0.08 -5.51 -8.53
C THR A 178 -0.36 -6.98 -8.33
N THR A 179 0.41 -7.81 -9.03
CA THR A 179 0.36 -9.28 -8.97
C THR A 179 1.77 -9.85 -9.01
N GLY A 180 1.92 -11.17 -8.81
CA GLY A 180 3.23 -11.81 -8.82
C GLY A 180 4.12 -11.35 -7.66
N ILE A 181 3.51 -11.05 -6.53
CA ILE A 181 4.22 -10.76 -5.28
C ILE A 181 4.72 -12.07 -4.72
N ASP A 182 6.02 -12.12 -4.40
CA ASP A 182 6.62 -13.29 -3.77
C ASP A 182 5.99 -13.53 -2.39
N ALA A 183 5.72 -14.78 -2.05
CA ALA A 183 5.34 -15.21 -0.71
C ALA A 183 6.51 -15.02 0.27
N ASN A 184 7.10 -13.84 0.26
CA ASN A 184 8.16 -13.51 1.16
C ASN A 184 7.67 -13.70 2.60
N LEU A 185 8.46 -14.40 3.39
CA LEU A 185 8.15 -14.76 4.77
C LEU A 185 8.17 -13.56 5.73
N ALA A 186 8.49 -12.38 5.21
CA ALA A 186 8.39 -11.16 6.01
C ALA A 186 6.93 -10.92 6.39
N PRO A 187 6.65 -10.72 7.67
CA PRO A 187 5.30 -10.37 8.11
C PRO A 187 4.84 -9.05 7.51
N TRP A 188 3.53 -8.90 7.36
CA TRP A 188 2.90 -7.65 6.99
C TRP A 188 3.09 -6.59 8.08
N GLY A 189 4.16 -5.92 8.09
CA GLY A 189 4.50 -5.02 9.18
C GLY A 189 5.19 -5.78 10.30
N GLY A 190 6.29 -5.34 10.70
CA GLY A 190 7.10 -5.98 11.73
C GLY A 190 7.46 -5.00 12.81
N GLY A 191 7.08 -5.34 13.87
CA GLY A 191 7.66 -5.61 15.13
C GLY A 191 8.20 -4.54 15.98
N PHE A 192 8.13 -3.26 15.86
CA PHE A 192 8.56 -2.37 16.94
C PHE A 192 7.45 -1.53 17.58
N PHE A 193 6.28 -1.50 16.97
CA PHE A 193 5.17 -0.71 17.50
C PHE A 193 3.89 -1.54 17.53
N THR A 194 3.11 -1.39 18.57
CA THR A 194 1.80 -1.98 18.82
C THR A 194 0.75 -1.70 17.71
N LEU A 195 1.14 -1.05 16.65
CA LEU A 195 0.31 -0.66 15.51
C LEU A 195 0.48 -1.61 14.31
N GLU A 196 0.94 -2.81 14.55
CA GLU A 196 1.15 -3.83 13.51
C GLU A 196 -0.13 -4.09 12.73
N VAL A 197 -0.02 -4.00 11.40
CA VAL A 197 -1.15 -4.30 10.51
C VAL A 197 -1.57 -5.75 10.71
N TYR A 198 -0.58 -6.62 10.60
CA TYR A 198 -0.75 -8.04 10.65
C TYR A 198 0.62 -8.69 10.84
N ASP A 199 0.79 -9.39 11.91
CA ASP A 199 2.02 -10.08 12.29
C ASP A 199 2.12 -11.51 11.71
N GLY A 200 1.38 -11.79 10.63
CA GLY A 200 1.33 -13.07 9.94
C GLY A 200 1.93 -13.01 8.54
N ARG A 201 1.70 -14.05 7.78
CA ARG A 201 2.25 -14.26 6.45
C ARG A 201 1.19 -14.04 5.37
N HIS A 202 1.63 -13.70 4.18
CA HIS A 202 0.84 -13.74 2.96
C HIS A 202 1.35 -14.81 2.00
N SER A 203 0.54 -15.18 1.00
CA SER A 203 0.91 -16.11 -0.05
C SER A 203 1.38 -15.40 -1.33
N ASP A 204 1.85 -16.18 -2.30
CA ASP A 204 2.14 -15.71 -3.67
C ASP A 204 0.87 -15.40 -4.49
N GLN A 205 -0.31 -15.66 -3.92
CA GLN A 205 -1.59 -15.29 -4.50
C GLN A 205 -2.02 -13.87 -4.15
N LEU A 206 -1.26 -13.18 -3.29
CA LEU A 206 -1.54 -11.80 -2.91
C LEU A 206 -1.65 -10.90 -4.15
N ARG A 207 -2.76 -10.18 -4.20
CA ARG A 207 -3.05 -9.13 -5.19
C ARG A 207 -3.36 -7.84 -4.46
N ALA A 208 -2.94 -6.74 -5.05
CA ALA A 208 -3.23 -5.43 -4.51
C ALA A 208 -3.82 -4.52 -5.58
N VAL A 209 -4.83 -3.74 -5.17
CA VAL A 209 -5.33 -2.59 -5.93
C VAL A 209 -5.12 -1.35 -5.07
N GLU A 210 -4.27 -0.46 -5.55
CA GLU A 210 -3.89 0.77 -4.85
C GLU A 210 -4.49 1.97 -5.57
N ARG A 211 -4.96 2.95 -4.83
CA ARG A 211 -5.47 4.22 -5.34
C ARG A 211 -4.76 5.36 -4.63
N TYR A 212 -3.88 6.04 -5.34
CA TYR A 212 -3.17 7.22 -4.86
C TYR A 212 -3.86 8.49 -5.33
N ALA A 213 -4.26 9.34 -4.41
CA ALA A 213 -4.85 10.64 -4.70
C ALA A 213 -4.25 11.72 -3.81
N ARG A 214 -4.16 12.96 -4.31
CA ARG A 214 -3.86 14.12 -3.48
C ARG A 214 -5.15 14.70 -2.89
N SER A 215 -5.07 15.21 -1.67
CA SER A 215 -6.14 16.03 -1.08
C SER A 215 -6.37 17.28 -1.91
N ALA A 216 -7.55 17.91 -1.74
CA ALA A 216 -7.94 19.09 -2.51
C ALA A 216 -6.99 20.29 -2.31
N ASP A 217 -6.39 20.43 -1.11
CA ASP A 217 -5.36 21.42 -0.78
C ASP A 217 -3.97 21.02 -1.28
N GLY A 218 -3.82 19.79 -1.78
CA GLY A 218 -2.57 19.23 -2.27
C GLY A 218 -1.53 18.91 -1.19
N GLN A 219 -1.88 18.99 0.10
CA GLN A 219 -0.93 18.78 1.20
C GLN A 219 -0.80 17.32 1.60
N ARG A 220 -1.78 16.46 1.27
CA ARG A 220 -1.78 15.05 1.62
C ARG A 220 -1.76 14.18 0.39
N LEU A 221 -1.01 13.08 0.46
CA LEU A 221 -1.13 11.93 -0.42
C LEU A 221 -1.90 10.86 0.35
N ILE A 222 -2.99 10.41 -0.21
CA ILE A 222 -3.86 9.41 0.38
C ILE A 222 -3.78 8.16 -0.47
N LEU A 223 -3.47 7.04 0.16
CA LEU A 223 -3.54 5.70 -0.40
C LEU A 223 -4.77 5.01 0.17
N ASP A 224 -5.66 4.54 -0.71
CA ASP A 224 -6.59 3.46 -0.42
C ASP A 224 -6.04 2.20 -1.09
N VAL A 225 -5.82 1.13 -0.33
CA VAL A 225 -5.32 -0.14 -0.87
C VAL A 225 -6.25 -1.28 -0.49
N THR A 226 -6.68 -2.04 -1.50
CA THR A 226 -7.41 -3.30 -1.32
C THR A 226 -6.45 -4.45 -1.52
N LEU A 227 -6.33 -5.29 -0.51
CA LEU A 227 -5.51 -6.50 -0.49
C LEU A 227 -6.44 -7.71 -0.59
N ASP A 228 -6.12 -8.61 -1.51
CA ASP A 228 -6.82 -9.87 -1.75
C ASP A 228 -5.80 -11.01 -1.79
N ASP A 229 -5.87 -11.88 -0.82
CA ASP A 229 -5.04 -13.07 -0.70
C ASP A 229 -5.91 -14.23 -0.22
N PRO A 230 -6.38 -15.11 -1.12
CA PRO A 230 -7.29 -16.20 -0.77
C PRO A 230 -6.74 -17.19 0.26
N TRP A 231 -5.40 -17.25 0.41
CA TRP A 231 -4.80 -18.06 1.47
C TRP A 231 -4.85 -17.34 2.83
N ALA A 232 -4.66 -16.02 2.85
CA ALA A 232 -4.57 -15.26 4.09
C ALA A 232 -5.91 -14.66 4.54
N LEU A 233 -6.80 -14.33 3.60
CA LEU A 233 -8.00 -13.53 3.84
C LEU A 233 -9.27 -14.27 3.37
N GLU A 234 -10.28 -14.33 4.24
CA GLU A 234 -11.63 -14.82 3.90
C GLU A 234 -12.34 -13.91 2.89
N GLN A 235 -11.97 -12.65 2.84
CA GLN A 235 -12.45 -11.63 1.90
C GLN A 235 -11.42 -10.50 1.79
N PRO A 236 -11.38 -9.76 0.66
CA PRO A 236 -10.48 -8.63 0.52
C PRO A 236 -10.64 -7.61 1.64
N VAL A 237 -9.54 -6.99 2.04
CA VAL A 237 -9.51 -5.91 3.03
C VAL A 237 -9.08 -4.62 2.38
N THR A 238 -9.70 -3.50 2.78
CA THR A 238 -9.32 -2.16 2.33
C THR A 238 -8.73 -1.38 3.49
N LEU A 239 -7.53 -0.87 3.28
CA LEU A 239 -6.77 -0.09 4.25
C LEU A 239 -6.38 1.24 3.63
N LYS A 240 -6.11 2.23 4.49
CA LYS A 240 -5.68 3.57 4.11
C LYS A 240 -4.33 3.88 4.69
N LYS A 241 -3.60 4.74 3.99
CA LYS A 241 -2.39 5.39 4.51
C LYS A 241 -2.32 6.82 4.03
N VAL A 242 -1.73 7.69 4.84
CA VAL A 242 -1.58 9.11 4.55
C VAL A 242 -0.11 9.51 4.69
N TRP A 243 0.36 10.32 3.75
CA TRP A 243 1.62 11.06 3.83
C TRP A 243 1.35 12.54 3.61
N HIS A 244 2.28 13.38 4.04
CA HIS A 244 2.26 14.81 3.78
C HIS A 244 3.25 15.21 2.68
N TRP A 245 2.88 16.21 1.91
CA TRP A 245 3.74 16.81 0.91
C TRP A 245 5.02 17.39 1.56
N ALA A 246 6.18 16.98 1.09
CA ALA A 246 7.47 17.32 1.68
C ALA A 246 8.51 17.65 0.58
N PRO A 247 8.28 18.73 -0.20
CA PRO A 247 9.08 19.03 -1.40
C PRO A 247 10.55 19.30 -1.11
N ASP A 248 10.87 19.71 0.10
CA ASP A 248 12.23 20.07 0.53
C ASP A 248 12.97 18.90 1.19
N GLN A 249 12.35 17.72 1.25
CA GLN A 249 12.98 16.50 1.77
C GLN A 249 13.53 15.65 0.63
N GLU A 250 14.55 14.86 0.96
CA GLU A 250 15.13 13.85 0.07
C GLU A 250 15.11 12.48 0.77
N ILE A 251 14.94 11.43 -0.01
CA ILE A 251 15.13 10.08 0.49
C ILE A 251 16.61 9.80 0.57
N ALA A 252 17.11 9.61 1.79
CA ALA A 252 18.48 9.15 1.99
C ALA A 252 18.61 7.70 1.49
N ALA A 253 19.74 7.38 0.86
CA ALA A 253 20.02 5.99 0.48
C ALA A 253 20.09 5.11 1.73
N TYR A 254 19.42 3.98 1.68
CA TYR A 254 19.52 2.94 2.71
C TYR A 254 20.61 1.94 2.29
N ASP A 255 21.86 2.31 2.56
CA ASP A 255 23.05 1.60 2.06
C ASP A 255 23.98 1.10 3.18
N ASN A 256 23.61 1.34 4.44
CA ASN A 256 24.42 1.06 5.61
C ASN A 256 23.80 0.03 6.58
N CYS A 257 22.93 -0.84 6.08
CA CYS A 257 22.43 -1.92 6.90
C CYS A 257 23.56 -2.91 7.20
N GLU A 258 23.81 -3.14 8.47
CA GLU A 258 24.74 -4.17 8.95
C GLU A 258 23.93 -5.25 9.69
N PRO A 259 23.96 -6.51 9.20
CA PRO A 259 23.33 -7.59 9.94
C PRO A 259 23.93 -7.69 11.34
N PRO A 260 23.13 -7.94 12.37
CA PRO A 260 23.65 -8.10 13.72
C PRO A 260 24.63 -9.29 13.78
N THR A 261 25.86 -9.03 14.21
CA THR A 261 26.92 -10.04 14.29
C THR A 261 26.72 -11.06 15.39
N GLU A 262 25.94 -10.72 16.43
CA GLU A 262 25.53 -11.59 17.53
C GLU A 262 24.09 -11.30 17.89
N PHE A 263 23.16 -11.99 17.25
CA PHE A 263 21.85 -12.16 17.87
C PHE A 263 22.02 -13.19 18.98
N SER A 264 22.13 -12.72 20.19
CA SER A 264 22.03 -13.61 21.35
C SER A 264 20.60 -14.20 21.39
N ARG A 265 20.44 -15.35 20.76
CA ARG A 265 19.31 -16.26 21.02
C ARG A 265 19.39 -16.69 22.49
N GLY A 266 19.21 -15.81 23.40
CA GLY A 266 19.47 -16.20 24.74
C GLY A 266 19.34 -15.11 25.76
N VAL A 267 18.21 -14.41 25.71
CA VAL A 267 17.71 -13.82 26.95
C VAL A 267 16.25 -14.23 27.14
N SER A 268 15.97 -15.51 27.04
CA SER A 268 15.01 -16.13 27.93
C SER A 268 15.76 -16.28 29.23
N GLN A 269 15.75 -15.27 30.05
CA GLN A 269 16.15 -15.39 31.46
C GLN A 269 14.91 -15.66 32.28
N PRO A 270 15.07 -16.41 33.37
CA PRO A 270 14.09 -17.29 34.02
C PRO A 270 12.94 -16.57 34.68
#